data_a7d0aacd3250a9f0b075b78bd7e451a9
#
_entry.id   a7d0aacd3250a9f0b075b78bd7e451a9
#
_cell.length_a   1.000
_cell.length_b   1.000
_cell.length_c   1.000
_cell.angle_alpha   90.00
_cell.angle_beta   90.00
_cell.angle_gamma   90.00
#
_symmetry.space_group_name_H-M   'P 1'
#
loop_
_entity.id
_entity.type
_entity.pdbx_description
1 polymer ?
#
loop_
_entity_poly.entity_id
_entity_poly.type
_entity_poly.pdbx_seq_one_letter_code
_entity_poly.pdbx_strand_id
1 'polypeptide(L)'
;MNEGEHTLAVFIDFENLALGFKGKKDKRFEIHKVLERLVEKGKIIVKKAYADWADYAEYKKPLHEAAIELIEIPKRSMSGKNSADIRLCVDSIDLCYSKEHIDTFVIVSGDSDFSPLVSKLKENGKRVIGLGMKESSSNLLIDNCDEFIYYEDLERLTGTPPRIEQDLPEKKREAFQLLVDSVVALVRENKEVLWSSLVKETMKRKKPSFNESYHGYRTFSDLLEDAEKEGIIRLRTDSRSGTYVITGFGKEQRKSETEEVKKSKEREIRKEQKTQKPRTTQKPHWRPRQRRPKTQTPAPAAAASESVPSSETPTPSESTTSETEPVI
;
A
#
# COMPACT_ATOMS: atom_id res chain seq x y z
N MET A 1 3.70 19.86 13.41
CA MET A 1 3.07 18.91 14.34
C MET A 1 4.03 17.74 14.45
N ASN A 2 4.44 17.37 15.67
CA ASN A 2 5.22 16.14 15.85
C ASN A 2 4.32 14.99 15.37
N GLU A 3 4.73 14.29 14.30
CA GLU A 3 4.13 13.01 13.95
C GLU A 3 4.53 12.02 15.04
N GLY A 4 3.72 11.97 16.11
CA GLY A 4 3.87 10.96 17.15
C GLY A 4 3.72 9.56 16.55
N GLU A 5 4.30 8.57 17.20
CA GLU A 5 4.12 7.17 16.84
C GLU A 5 2.63 6.80 16.92
N HIS A 6 2.04 6.34 15.82
CA HIS A 6 0.65 5.87 15.80
C HIS A 6 0.45 4.65 16.70
N THR A 7 -0.70 4.63 17.37
CA THR A 7 -1.11 3.52 18.24
C THR A 7 -2.28 2.77 17.61
N LEU A 8 -2.02 1.51 17.25
CA LEU A 8 -2.93 0.70 16.43
C LEU A 8 -3.73 -0.31 17.24
N ALA A 9 -5.03 -0.43 16.89
CA ALA A 9 -5.87 -1.56 17.25
C ALA A 9 -6.29 -2.32 15.98
N VAL A 10 -6.08 -3.64 15.98
CA VAL A 10 -6.31 -4.51 14.81
C VAL A 10 -7.47 -5.45 15.08
N PHE A 11 -8.47 -5.41 14.20
CA PHE A 11 -9.66 -6.23 14.23
C PHE A 11 -9.73 -7.06 12.96
N ILE A 12 -9.76 -8.37 13.09
CA ILE A 12 -9.65 -9.31 11.99
C ILE A 12 -10.94 -10.10 11.86
N ASP A 13 -11.67 -9.87 10.79
CA ASP A 13 -12.72 -10.75 10.31
C ASP A 13 -12.08 -11.94 9.57
N PHE A 14 -11.84 -13.02 10.35
CA PHE A 14 -11.09 -14.13 9.82
C PHE A 14 -11.88 -14.96 8.80
N GLU A 15 -13.20 -15.01 8.92
CA GLU A 15 -14.06 -15.75 7.98
C GLU A 15 -13.98 -15.14 6.58
N ASN A 16 -14.05 -13.83 6.47
CA ASN A 16 -13.92 -13.13 5.18
C ASN A 16 -12.53 -13.33 4.55
N LEU A 17 -11.48 -13.22 5.35
CA LEU A 17 -10.11 -13.49 4.88
C LEU A 17 -9.95 -14.92 4.37
N ALA A 18 -10.39 -15.90 5.14
CA ALA A 18 -10.27 -17.31 4.81
C ALA A 18 -10.99 -17.67 3.49
N LEU A 19 -12.12 -17.00 3.21
CA LEU A 19 -12.83 -17.15 1.94
C LEU A 19 -11.97 -16.74 0.76
N GLY A 20 -11.16 -15.70 0.87
CA GLY A 20 -10.24 -15.22 -0.17
C GLY A 20 -9.12 -16.23 -0.53
N PHE A 21 -8.86 -17.22 0.33
CA PHE A 21 -7.89 -18.30 0.11
C PHE A 21 -8.54 -19.61 -0.36
N LYS A 22 -9.88 -19.74 -0.32
CA LYS A 22 -10.58 -20.94 -0.81
C LYS A 22 -10.25 -21.20 -2.27
N GLY A 23 -9.79 -22.44 -2.56
CA GLY A 23 -9.44 -22.86 -3.92
C GLY A 23 -8.00 -22.54 -4.36
N LYS A 24 -7.24 -21.78 -3.61
CA LYS A 24 -5.82 -21.49 -3.88
C LYS A 24 -4.95 -22.52 -3.16
N LYS A 25 -4.69 -23.69 -3.79
CA LYS A 25 -4.01 -24.85 -3.15
C LYS A 25 -2.64 -24.54 -2.56
N ASP A 26 -1.93 -23.54 -3.08
CA ASP A 26 -0.54 -23.21 -2.69
C ASP A 26 -0.42 -21.94 -1.85
N LYS A 27 -1.53 -21.27 -1.52
CA LYS A 27 -1.50 -20.02 -0.73
C LYS A 27 -2.31 -20.19 0.56
N ARG A 28 -1.65 -19.94 1.68
CA ARG A 28 -2.27 -19.87 3.00
C ARG A 28 -2.15 -18.46 3.55
N PHE A 29 -3.10 -18.08 4.38
CA PHE A 29 -3.01 -16.84 5.11
C PHE A 29 -1.85 -16.89 6.11
N GLU A 30 -0.97 -15.91 6.04
CA GLU A 30 0.18 -15.74 6.92
C GLU A 30 0.03 -14.46 7.72
N ILE A 31 -0.37 -14.59 8.98
CA ILE A 31 -0.61 -13.44 9.87
C ILE A 31 0.64 -12.60 10.10
N HIS A 32 1.83 -13.22 10.09
CA HIS A 32 3.08 -12.52 10.31
C HIS A 32 3.33 -11.44 9.25
N LYS A 33 2.98 -11.67 7.98
CA LYS A 33 3.09 -10.68 6.90
C LYS A 33 2.22 -9.45 7.17
N VAL A 34 1.00 -9.68 7.66
CA VAL A 34 0.06 -8.61 8.03
C VAL A 34 0.63 -7.78 9.18
N LEU A 35 1.05 -8.45 10.27
CA LEU A 35 1.58 -7.76 11.44
C LEU A 35 2.88 -7.02 11.15
N GLU A 36 3.77 -7.59 10.34
CA GLU A 36 5.00 -6.93 9.90
C GLU A 36 4.69 -5.62 9.18
N ARG A 37 3.72 -5.65 8.25
CA ARG A 37 3.29 -4.43 7.55
C ARG A 37 2.65 -3.40 8.49
N LEU A 38 1.84 -3.83 9.45
CA LEU A 38 1.19 -2.93 10.40
C LEU A 38 2.16 -2.35 11.44
N VAL A 39 3.19 -3.08 11.83
CA VAL A 39 4.29 -2.57 12.68
C VAL A 39 5.04 -1.42 11.99
N GLU A 40 5.10 -1.41 10.67
CA GLU A 40 5.67 -0.27 9.92
C GLU A 40 4.84 1.00 10.12
N LYS A 41 3.51 0.88 10.30
CA LYS A 41 2.57 2.00 10.49
C LYS A 41 2.60 2.59 11.91
N GLY A 42 2.88 1.77 12.91
CA GLY A 42 2.89 2.21 14.31
C GLY A 42 2.95 1.07 15.31
N LYS A 43 2.72 1.40 16.57
CA LYS A 43 2.72 0.44 17.68
C LYS A 43 1.37 -0.27 17.77
N ILE A 44 1.35 -1.59 17.60
CA ILE A 44 0.15 -2.38 17.75
C ILE A 44 -0.05 -2.74 19.23
N ILE A 45 -1.18 -2.35 19.83
CA ILE A 45 -1.50 -2.61 21.23
C ILE A 45 -2.71 -3.53 21.42
N VAL A 46 -3.60 -3.62 20.45
CA VAL A 46 -4.75 -4.53 20.48
C VAL A 46 -4.77 -5.35 19.19
N LYS A 47 -5.00 -6.66 19.33
CA LYS A 47 -5.14 -7.59 18.20
C LYS A 47 -6.24 -8.58 18.53
N LYS A 48 -7.34 -8.54 17.79
CA LYS A 48 -8.49 -9.42 17.95
C LYS A 48 -8.89 -10.05 16.62
N ALA A 49 -9.24 -11.32 16.63
CA ALA A 49 -9.73 -12.04 15.46
C ALA A 49 -11.03 -12.77 15.79
N TYR A 50 -11.99 -12.67 14.88
CA TYR A 50 -13.37 -13.14 15.04
C TYR A 50 -13.66 -14.23 14.02
N ALA A 51 -14.12 -15.38 14.48
CA ALA A 51 -14.56 -16.50 13.64
C ALA A 51 -15.26 -17.59 14.47
N ASP A 52 -15.90 -18.52 13.80
CA ASP A 52 -16.13 -19.86 14.34
C ASP A 52 -14.86 -20.67 14.22
N TRP A 53 -14.07 -20.69 15.29
CA TRP A 53 -12.75 -21.33 15.30
C TRP A 53 -12.78 -22.86 15.20
N ALA A 54 -13.98 -23.48 15.22
CA ALA A 54 -14.10 -24.90 14.92
C ALA A 54 -13.77 -25.19 13.45
N ASP A 55 -14.14 -24.28 12.55
CA ASP A 55 -13.90 -24.38 11.10
C ASP A 55 -12.46 -24.02 10.70
N TYR A 56 -11.69 -23.34 11.58
CA TYR A 56 -10.36 -22.78 11.32
C TYR A 56 -9.30 -23.23 12.33
N ALA A 57 -9.38 -24.47 12.79
CA ALA A 57 -8.53 -25.01 13.85
C ALA A 57 -7.03 -24.91 13.53
N GLU A 58 -6.63 -25.07 12.25
CA GLU A 58 -5.24 -24.99 11.81
C GLU A 58 -4.63 -23.59 11.95
N TYR A 59 -5.43 -22.54 12.02
CA TYR A 59 -4.96 -21.15 12.17
C TYR A 59 -4.85 -20.70 13.63
N LYS A 60 -5.47 -21.44 14.59
CA LYS A 60 -5.42 -21.07 16.02
C LYS A 60 -3.99 -20.93 16.51
N LYS A 61 -3.13 -21.91 16.23
CA LYS A 61 -1.75 -21.90 16.71
C LYS A 61 -0.94 -20.70 16.19
N PRO A 62 -0.87 -20.43 14.86
CA PRO A 62 -0.17 -19.25 14.36
C PRO A 62 -0.70 -17.92 14.92
N LEU A 63 -2.02 -17.80 15.12
CA LEU A 63 -2.63 -16.58 15.65
C LEU A 63 -2.30 -16.40 17.15
N HIS A 64 -2.30 -17.48 17.94
CA HIS A 64 -1.85 -17.43 19.33
C HIS A 64 -0.36 -17.07 19.46
N GLU A 65 0.50 -17.65 18.60
CA GLU A 65 1.94 -17.32 18.57
C GLU A 65 2.17 -15.84 18.24
N ALA A 66 1.27 -15.25 17.45
CA ALA A 66 1.24 -13.81 17.13
C ALA A 66 0.58 -12.96 18.24
N ALA A 67 0.20 -13.56 19.39
CA ALA A 67 -0.49 -12.93 20.49
C ALA A 67 -1.78 -12.21 20.07
N ILE A 68 -2.60 -12.86 19.24
CA ILE A 68 -3.92 -12.40 18.85
C ILE A 68 -4.97 -13.05 19.75
N GLU A 69 -5.87 -12.23 20.28
CA GLU A 69 -7.04 -12.67 21.02
C GLU A 69 -8.06 -13.28 20.05
N LEU A 70 -8.41 -14.54 20.24
CA LEU A 70 -9.38 -15.25 19.42
C LEU A 70 -10.77 -15.14 20.06
N ILE A 71 -11.68 -14.47 19.40
CA ILE A 71 -13.06 -14.32 19.82
C ILE A 71 -13.88 -15.42 19.13
N GLU A 72 -14.39 -16.35 19.95
CA GLU A 72 -15.23 -17.47 19.47
C GLU A 72 -16.63 -16.97 19.15
N ILE A 73 -17.10 -17.18 17.93
CA ILE A 73 -18.45 -16.88 17.48
C ILE A 73 -19.08 -18.14 16.90
N PRO A 74 -19.75 -18.95 17.74
CA PRO A 74 -20.34 -20.20 17.26
C PRO A 74 -21.45 -19.94 16.23
N LYS A 75 -21.43 -20.67 15.13
CA LYS A 75 -22.51 -20.65 14.13
C LYS A 75 -23.80 -21.20 14.72
N ARG A 76 -24.66 -20.32 15.19
CA ARG A 76 -26.03 -20.68 15.48
C ARG A 76 -26.79 -20.66 14.17
N SER A 77 -27.42 -21.80 13.80
CA SER A 77 -28.24 -22.03 12.60
C SER A 77 -28.63 -20.77 11.78
N MET A 78 -28.94 -20.95 10.53
CA MET A 78 -29.19 -19.99 9.41
C MET A 78 -29.41 -18.47 9.65
N SER A 79 -29.74 -18.02 10.87
CA SER A 79 -29.93 -16.58 11.22
C SER A 79 -28.70 -15.90 11.83
N GLY A 80 -27.57 -16.59 12.02
CA GLY A 80 -26.39 -16.07 12.71
C GLY A 80 -25.23 -15.66 11.82
N LYS A 81 -25.46 -15.44 10.52
CA LYS A 81 -24.38 -15.22 9.54
C LYS A 81 -23.52 -13.98 9.80
N ASN A 82 -24.07 -12.95 10.45
CA ASN A 82 -23.39 -11.68 10.72
C ASN A 82 -23.03 -11.48 12.21
N SER A 83 -23.04 -12.56 13.01
CA SER A 83 -22.74 -12.42 14.45
C SER A 83 -21.30 -12.00 14.72
N ALA A 84 -20.36 -12.47 13.91
CA ALA A 84 -18.96 -12.09 14.01
C ALA A 84 -18.76 -10.61 13.65
N ASP A 85 -19.38 -10.15 12.57
CA ASP A 85 -19.30 -8.78 12.09
C ASP A 85 -19.86 -7.80 13.11
N ILE A 86 -21.03 -8.12 13.67
CA ILE A 86 -21.67 -7.29 14.73
C ILE A 86 -20.76 -7.24 15.95
N ARG A 87 -20.21 -8.36 16.40
CA ARG A 87 -19.32 -8.39 17.55
C ARG A 87 -18.05 -7.58 17.29
N LEU A 88 -17.45 -7.68 16.13
CA LEU A 88 -16.28 -6.89 15.72
C LEU A 88 -16.64 -5.38 15.75
N CYS A 89 -17.77 -5.00 15.20
CA CYS A 89 -18.24 -3.61 15.23
C CYS A 89 -18.41 -3.09 16.66
N VAL A 90 -19.07 -3.86 17.53
CA VAL A 90 -19.28 -3.47 18.93
C VAL A 90 -17.97 -3.30 19.68
N ASP A 91 -17.07 -4.29 19.60
CA ASP A 91 -15.76 -4.23 20.25
C ASP A 91 -14.89 -3.08 19.74
N SER A 92 -14.97 -2.77 18.42
CA SER A 92 -14.24 -1.65 17.82
C SER A 92 -14.76 -0.30 18.33
N ILE A 93 -16.08 -0.13 18.39
CA ILE A 93 -16.69 1.10 18.87
C ILE A 93 -16.47 1.27 20.39
N ASP A 94 -16.61 0.21 21.18
CA ASP A 94 -16.30 0.26 22.62
C ASP A 94 -14.86 0.70 22.85
N LEU A 95 -13.91 0.12 22.11
CA LEU A 95 -12.51 0.48 22.22
C LEU A 95 -12.24 1.94 21.79
N CYS A 96 -12.93 2.41 20.75
CA CYS A 96 -12.81 3.78 20.26
C CYS A 96 -13.13 4.82 21.33
N TYR A 97 -14.17 4.57 22.13
CA TYR A 97 -14.61 5.46 23.21
C TYR A 97 -13.84 5.23 24.52
N SER A 98 -13.45 3.98 24.83
CA SER A 98 -12.82 3.66 26.10
C SER A 98 -11.31 3.92 26.12
N LYS A 99 -10.64 4.01 24.97
CA LYS A 99 -9.18 4.15 24.84
C LYS A 99 -8.79 5.29 23.90
N GLU A 100 -8.74 6.50 24.43
CA GLU A 100 -8.42 7.72 23.65
C GLU A 100 -7.05 7.68 22.98
N HIS A 101 -6.07 7.02 23.63
CA HIS A 101 -4.70 6.91 23.13
C HIS A 101 -4.54 6.02 21.90
N ILE A 102 -5.58 5.29 21.49
CA ILE A 102 -5.61 4.58 20.22
C ILE A 102 -6.10 5.56 19.15
N ASP A 103 -5.22 5.89 18.22
CA ASP A 103 -5.50 6.84 17.14
C ASP A 103 -5.83 6.16 15.81
N THR A 104 -5.41 4.89 15.63
CA THR A 104 -5.53 4.17 14.36
C THR A 104 -6.22 2.82 14.55
N PHE A 105 -7.27 2.59 13.77
CA PHE A 105 -8.02 1.33 13.73
C PHE A 105 -7.72 0.61 12.41
N VAL A 106 -7.38 -0.67 12.51
CA VAL A 106 -7.13 -1.51 11.34
C VAL A 106 -8.26 -2.54 11.25
N ILE A 107 -9.02 -2.49 10.17
CA ILE A 107 -10.09 -3.44 9.87
C ILE A 107 -9.59 -4.38 8.79
N VAL A 108 -9.40 -5.65 9.17
CA VAL A 108 -8.91 -6.68 8.26
C VAL A 108 -10.10 -7.48 7.75
N SER A 109 -10.72 -6.99 6.70
CA SER A 109 -11.85 -7.57 5.97
C SER A 109 -12.01 -6.89 4.61
N GLY A 110 -12.68 -7.55 3.68
CA GLY A 110 -13.11 -6.98 2.39
C GLY A 110 -14.59 -6.61 2.34
N ASP A 111 -15.34 -6.85 3.43
CA ASP A 111 -16.79 -6.73 3.41
C ASP A 111 -17.26 -5.28 3.50
N SER A 112 -18.19 -4.93 2.59
CA SER A 112 -18.86 -3.63 2.58
C SER A 112 -19.65 -3.30 3.84
N ASP A 113 -20.09 -4.32 4.59
CA ASP A 113 -20.90 -4.17 5.80
C ASP A 113 -20.15 -3.46 6.93
N PHE A 114 -18.81 -3.40 6.84
CA PHE A 114 -17.98 -2.61 7.74
C PHE A 114 -17.86 -1.11 7.36
N SER A 115 -18.38 -0.67 6.21
CA SER A 115 -18.31 0.74 5.81
C SER A 115 -18.96 1.70 6.82
N PRO A 116 -20.11 1.37 7.48
CA PRO A 116 -20.66 2.19 8.55
C PRO A 116 -19.75 2.28 9.78
N LEU A 117 -19.06 1.19 10.14
CA LEU A 117 -18.07 1.17 11.22
C LEU A 117 -16.91 2.13 10.90
N VAL A 118 -16.35 2.04 9.70
CA VAL A 118 -15.26 2.92 9.23
C VAL A 118 -15.70 4.39 9.34
N SER A 119 -16.87 4.73 8.81
CA SER A 119 -17.40 6.09 8.90
C SER A 119 -17.52 6.55 10.36
N LYS A 120 -18.00 5.68 11.25
CA LYS A 120 -18.18 6.02 12.68
C LYS A 120 -16.86 6.23 13.41
N LEU A 121 -15.85 5.43 13.12
CA LEU A 121 -14.49 5.61 13.66
C LEU A 121 -13.89 6.95 13.19
N LYS A 122 -14.04 7.29 11.91
CA LYS A 122 -13.56 8.56 11.34
C LYS A 122 -14.29 9.76 11.92
N GLU A 123 -15.62 9.69 12.15
CA GLU A 123 -16.39 10.73 12.88
C GLU A 123 -15.79 11.01 14.28
N ASN A 124 -15.22 10.01 14.92
CA ASN A 124 -14.55 10.12 16.21
C ASN A 124 -13.06 10.50 16.10
N GLY A 125 -12.63 11.00 14.95
CA GLY A 125 -11.26 11.46 14.72
C GLY A 125 -10.21 10.37 14.65
N LYS A 126 -10.63 9.09 14.48
CA LYS A 126 -9.70 7.97 14.35
C LYS A 126 -9.30 7.76 12.89
N ARG A 127 -8.04 7.44 12.64
CA ARG A 127 -7.57 6.98 11.34
C ARG A 127 -7.99 5.52 11.14
N VAL A 128 -8.44 5.17 9.94
CA VAL A 128 -8.85 3.81 9.62
C VAL A 128 -8.06 3.26 8.44
N ILE A 129 -7.40 2.14 8.68
CA ILE A 129 -6.68 1.37 7.65
C ILE A 129 -7.48 0.11 7.37
N GLY A 130 -7.90 -0.09 6.12
CA GLY A 130 -8.46 -1.34 5.66
C GLY A 130 -7.36 -2.29 5.19
N LEU A 131 -7.54 -3.60 5.39
CA LEU A 131 -6.68 -4.61 4.82
C LEU A 131 -7.54 -5.79 4.35
N GLY A 132 -7.39 -6.18 3.09
CA GLY A 132 -8.19 -7.27 2.52
C GLY A 132 -7.57 -7.85 1.26
N MET A 133 -8.24 -8.88 0.71
CA MET A 133 -7.85 -9.50 -0.56
C MET A 133 -8.34 -8.64 -1.72
N LYS A 134 -7.52 -8.48 -2.75
CA LYS A 134 -7.87 -7.65 -3.91
C LYS A 134 -9.13 -8.09 -4.63
N GLU A 135 -9.34 -9.42 -4.72
CA GLU A 135 -10.47 -10.00 -5.46
C GLU A 135 -11.79 -9.96 -4.68
N SER A 136 -11.74 -9.88 -3.34
CA SER A 136 -12.94 -9.96 -2.47
C SER A 136 -13.22 -8.68 -1.70
N SER A 137 -12.43 -7.62 -1.87
CA SER A 137 -12.67 -6.36 -1.19
C SER A 137 -13.62 -5.47 -1.97
N SER A 138 -14.63 -4.95 -1.28
CA SER A 138 -15.62 -4.03 -1.82
C SER A 138 -15.01 -2.63 -2.04
N ASN A 139 -15.28 -2.02 -3.19
CA ASN A 139 -14.90 -0.63 -3.45
C ASN A 139 -15.49 0.33 -2.40
N LEU A 140 -16.70 0.06 -1.92
CA LEU A 140 -17.34 0.89 -0.89
C LEU A 140 -16.51 0.92 0.41
N LEU A 141 -15.98 -0.21 0.84
CA LEU A 141 -15.10 -0.26 2.01
C LEU A 141 -13.77 0.43 1.75
N ILE A 142 -13.16 0.16 0.59
CA ILE A 142 -11.87 0.73 0.19
C ILE A 142 -11.92 2.25 0.19
N ASP A 143 -12.91 2.85 -0.46
CA ASP A 143 -13.05 4.30 -0.62
C ASP A 143 -13.37 5.02 0.70
N ASN A 144 -13.94 4.32 1.67
CA ASN A 144 -14.21 4.88 3.00
C ASN A 144 -13.00 4.89 3.92
N CYS A 145 -12.02 4.02 3.73
CA CYS A 145 -10.81 3.96 4.54
C CYS A 145 -9.86 5.15 4.22
N ASP A 146 -9.04 5.55 5.19
CA ASP A 146 -7.97 6.52 4.96
C ASP A 146 -6.80 5.90 4.19
N GLU A 147 -6.64 4.59 4.33
CA GLU A 147 -5.67 3.79 3.58
C GLU A 147 -6.22 2.36 3.43
N PHE A 148 -5.97 1.73 2.29
CA PHE A 148 -6.31 0.32 2.08
C PHE A 148 -5.09 -0.47 1.60
N ILE A 149 -4.80 -1.58 2.28
CA ILE A 149 -3.67 -2.46 2.00
C ILE A 149 -4.20 -3.76 1.41
N TYR A 150 -3.75 -4.11 0.22
CA TYR A 150 -4.06 -5.42 -0.33
C TYR A 150 -3.08 -6.49 0.18
N TYR A 151 -3.62 -7.63 0.62
CA TYR A 151 -2.81 -8.73 1.13
C TYR A 151 -1.79 -9.22 0.09
N GLU A 152 -2.17 -9.26 -1.19
CA GLU A 152 -1.29 -9.65 -2.29
C GLU A 152 -0.09 -8.73 -2.44
N ASP A 153 -0.21 -7.48 -2.05
CA ASP A 153 0.89 -6.51 -2.12
C ASP A 153 1.90 -6.69 -0.96
N LEU A 154 1.52 -7.42 0.09
CA LEU A 154 2.45 -7.81 1.16
C LEU A 154 3.52 -8.79 0.66
N GLU A 155 3.19 -9.59 -0.37
CA GLU A 155 4.11 -10.53 -1.00
C GLU A 155 5.04 -9.86 -2.03
N ARG A 156 4.67 -8.67 -2.51
CA ARG A 156 5.47 -7.91 -3.48
C ARG A 156 6.50 -7.07 -2.75
N LEU A 157 7.73 -7.52 -2.77
CA LEU A 157 8.87 -6.69 -2.38
C LEU A 157 8.98 -5.52 -3.37
N THR A 158 8.59 -4.32 -2.95
CA THR A 158 8.81 -3.11 -3.74
C THR A 158 10.30 -2.77 -3.70
N GLY A 159 11.00 -3.13 -4.76
CA GLY A 159 12.46 -2.99 -4.88
C GLY A 159 13.20 -4.25 -4.42
N THR A 160 14.25 -4.62 -5.14
CA THR A 160 15.15 -5.70 -4.72
C THR A 160 16.05 -5.13 -3.63
N PRO A 161 15.88 -5.51 -2.35
CA PRO A 161 16.79 -5.06 -1.31
C PRO A 161 18.22 -5.50 -1.67
N PRO A 162 19.23 -4.74 -1.26
CA PRO A 162 20.62 -5.13 -1.51
C PRO A 162 20.86 -6.52 -0.91
N ARG A 163 21.48 -7.39 -1.70
CA ARG A 163 21.90 -8.70 -1.19
C ARG A 163 23.03 -8.48 -0.20
N ILE A 164 22.80 -8.89 1.04
CA ILE A 164 23.81 -8.92 2.07
C ILE A 164 24.74 -10.12 1.77
N GLU A 165 26.04 -9.90 1.75
CA GLU A 165 27.01 -10.94 1.45
C GLU A 165 26.93 -12.05 2.51
N GLN A 166 26.98 -13.30 2.06
CA GLN A 166 26.86 -14.48 2.95
C GLN A 166 28.12 -14.70 3.80
N ASP A 167 29.22 -14.10 3.43
CA ASP A 167 30.53 -14.22 4.13
C ASP A 167 30.62 -13.37 5.41
N LEU A 168 29.60 -12.54 5.70
CA LEU A 168 29.56 -11.72 6.92
C LEU A 168 29.23 -12.57 8.15
N PRO A 169 29.81 -12.24 9.32
CA PRO A 169 29.43 -12.87 10.59
C PRO A 169 27.92 -12.83 10.81
N GLU A 170 27.34 -13.91 11.33
CA GLU A 170 25.88 -14.07 11.47
C GLU A 170 25.22 -12.89 12.20
N LYS A 171 25.80 -12.46 13.34
CA LYS A 171 25.30 -11.30 14.10
C LYS A 171 25.30 -10.00 13.30
N LYS A 172 26.31 -9.78 12.47
CA LYS A 172 26.42 -8.61 11.62
C LYS A 172 25.38 -8.66 10.49
N ARG A 173 25.20 -9.84 9.90
CA ARG A 173 24.21 -10.09 8.86
C ARG A 173 22.79 -9.87 9.36
N GLU A 174 22.44 -10.35 10.57
CA GLU A 174 21.14 -10.11 11.20
C GLU A 174 20.86 -8.60 11.39
N ALA A 175 21.85 -7.86 11.90
CA ALA A 175 21.71 -6.41 12.09
C ALA A 175 21.50 -5.68 10.77
N PHE A 176 22.23 -6.05 9.74
CA PHE A 176 22.09 -5.44 8.41
C PHE A 176 20.78 -5.82 7.72
N GLN A 177 20.29 -7.05 7.91
CA GLN A 177 18.99 -7.45 7.39
C GLN A 177 17.89 -6.62 8.02
N LEU A 178 17.90 -6.49 9.35
CA LEU A 178 16.92 -5.67 10.06
C LEU A 178 17.01 -4.19 9.66
N LEU A 179 18.21 -3.66 9.41
CA LEU A 179 18.42 -2.31 8.92
C LEU A 179 17.80 -2.13 7.53
N VAL A 180 18.09 -3.03 6.60
CA VAL A 180 17.54 -2.99 5.23
C VAL A 180 16.03 -3.07 5.24
N ASP A 181 15.45 -4.01 6.01
CA ASP A 181 14.00 -4.18 6.14
C ASP A 181 13.32 -2.94 6.74
N SER A 182 14.03 -2.24 7.64
CA SER A 182 13.52 -1.00 8.24
C SER A 182 13.59 0.19 7.28
N VAL A 183 14.65 0.28 6.50
CA VAL A 183 14.78 1.31 5.45
C VAL A 183 13.74 1.11 4.35
N VAL A 184 13.54 -0.15 3.90
CA VAL A 184 12.49 -0.49 2.92
C VAL A 184 11.10 -0.10 3.45
N ALA A 185 10.83 -0.39 4.72
CA ALA A 185 9.56 -0.02 5.37
C ALA A 185 9.31 1.49 5.32
N LEU A 186 10.30 2.29 5.71
CA LEU A 186 10.19 3.76 5.72
C LEU A 186 10.04 4.35 4.31
N VAL A 187 10.70 3.76 3.31
CA VAL A 187 10.53 4.14 1.91
C VAL A 187 9.11 3.84 1.42
N ARG A 188 8.52 2.70 1.80
CA ARG A 188 7.12 2.37 1.51
C ARG A 188 6.13 3.36 2.13
N GLU A 189 6.47 3.90 3.30
CA GLU A 189 5.68 4.94 3.97
C GLU A 189 5.90 6.34 3.39
N ASN A 190 6.59 6.46 2.26
CA ASN A 190 6.91 7.73 1.61
C ASN A 190 7.54 8.76 2.56
N LYS A 191 8.33 8.31 3.55
CA LYS A 191 9.07 9.23 4.42
C LYS A 191 10.15 9.94 3.61
N GLU A 192 10.05 11.25 3.51
CA GLU A 192 10.95 12.08 2.68
C GLU A 192 12.40 12.04 3.14
N VAL A 193 12.62 11.96 4.45
CA VAL A 193 13.96 11.97 5.05
C VAL A 193 14.10 10.82 6.04
N LEU A 194 15.07 9.95 5.78
CA LEU A 194 15.34 8.77 6.60
C LEU A 194 16.40 9.09 7.65
N TRP A 195 15.98 9.78 8.72
CA TRP A 195 16.85 10.07 9.85
C TRP A 195 17.30 8.80 10.56
N SER A 196 18.53 8.76 11.02
CA SER A 196 19.09 7.63 11.77
C SER A 196 18.25 7.28 13.01
N SER A 197 17.68 8.26 13.70
CA SER A 197 16.77 8.07 14.83
C SER A 197 15.49 7.34 14.43
N LEU A 198 14.85 7.74 13.32
CA LEU A 198 13.64 7.13 12.80
C LEU A 198 13.89 5.67 12.37
N VAL A 199 15.03 5.41 11.72
CA VAL A 199 15.44 4.07 11.32
C VAL A 199 15.67 3.18 12.55
N LYS A 200 16.38 3.68 13.57
CA LYS A 200 16.61 2.96 14.84
C LYS A 200 15.29 2.63 15.53
N GLU A 201 14.36 3.57 15.59
CA GLU A 201 13.03 3.38 16.16
C GLU A 201 12.26 2.28 15.41
N THR A 202 12.27 2.32 14.08
CA THR A 202 11.64 1.29 13.24
C THR A 202 12.28 -0.09 13.45
N MET A 203 13.61 -0.17 13.56
CA MET A 203 14.31 -1.41 13.89
C MET A 203 13.88 -1.98 15.24
N LYS A 204 13.80 -1.14 16.28
CA LYS A 204 13.34 -1.53 17.62
C LYS A 204 11.87 -1.94 17.64
N ARG A 205 11.03 -1.32 16.83
CA ARG A 205 9.62 -1.65 16.67
C ARG A 205 9.44 -3.03 16.01
N LYS A 206 10.24 -3.33 14.97
CA LYS A 206 10.27 -4.65 14.32
C LYS A 206 10.87 -5.74 15.21
N LYS A 207 11.96 -5.43 15.91
CA LYS A 207 12.67 -6.36 16.82
C LYS A 207 12.97 -5.66 18.15
N PRO A 208 12.04 -5.72 19.14
CA PRO A 208 12.21 -5.05 20.43
C PRO A 208 13.47 -5.45 21.20
N SER A 209 13.99 -6.66 20.96
CA SER A 209 15.24 -7.16 21.53
C SER A 209 16.50 -6.62 20.86
N PHE A 210 16.37 -5.79 19.81
CA PHE A 210 17.52 -5.25 19.11
C PHE A 210 18.38 -4.36 20.01
N ASN A 211 19.67 -4.71 20.07
CA ASN A 211 20.70 -3.96 20.80
C ASN A 211 22.00 -3.97 19.98
N GLU A 212 22.53 -2.80 19.74
CA GLU A 212 23.74 -2.60 18.95
C GLU A 212 24.95 -3.39 19.54
N SER A 213 25.09 -3.38 20.87
CA SER A 213 26.19 -4.05 21.55
C SER A 213 26.17 -5.57 21.34
N TYR A 214 24.99 -6.21 21.25
CA TYR A 214 24.87 -7.62 20.93
C TYR A 214 25.44 -7.97 19.55
N HIS A 215 25.29 -7.04 18.62
CA HIS A 215 25.78 -7.16 17.23
C HIS A 215 27.23 -6.65 17.04
N GLY A 216 27.90 -6.22 18.15
CA GLY A 216 29.32 -5.81 18.15
C GLY A 216 29.56 -4.33 17.87
N TYR A 217 28.54 -3.49 17.94
CA TYR A 217 28.65 -2.04 17.73
C TYR A 217 28.52 -1.26 19.04
N ARG A 218 29.32 -0.22 19.22
CA ARG A 218 29.25 0.66 20.40
C ARG A 218 28.06 1.59 20.30
N THR A 219 27.79 2.10 19.11
CA THR A 219 26.73 3.06 18.84
C THR A 219 25.95 2.64 17.60
N PHE A 220 24.76 3.18 17.42
CA PHE A 220 23.99 3.00 16.21
C PHE A 220 24.66 3.63 14.99
N SER A 221 25.42 4.72 15.19
CA SER A 221 26.21 5.34 14.15
C SER A 221 27.29 4.40 13.61
N ASP A 222 27.99 3.67 14.48
CA ASP A 222 29.00 2.69 14.06
C ASP A 222 28.39 1.59 13.17
N LEU A 223 27.17 1.15 13.48
CA LEU A 223 26.44 0.18 12.66
C LEU A 223 26.12 0.77 11.27
N LEU A 224 25.66 2.02 11.20
CA LEU A 224 25.35 2.68 9.93
C LEU A 224 26.61 2.87 9.08
N GLU A 225 27.70 3.35 9.68
CA GLU A 225 28.97 3.53 8.99
C GLU A 225 29.54 2.22 8.44
N ASP A 226 29.38 1.14 9.20
CA ASP A 226 29.81 -0.17 8.78
C ASP A 226 28.93 -0.71 7.62
N ALA A 227 27.61 -0.49 7.70
CA ALA A 227 26.69 -0.80 6.61
C ALA A 227 26.98 0.00 5.33
N GLU A 228 27.48 1.24 5.45
CA GLU A 228 27.94 2.03 4.30
C GLU A 228 29.24 1.47 3.71
N LYS A 229 30.21 1.10 4.55
CA LYS A 229 31.47 0.46 4.11
C LYS A 229 31.22 -0.81 3.32
N GLU A 230 30.27 -1.64 3.77
CA GLU A 230 29.83 -2.83 3.06
C GLU A 230 28.98 -2.53 1.81
N GLY A 231 28.69 -1.23 1.56
CA GLY A 231 27.93 -0.79 0.38
C GLY A 231 26.46 -1.21 0.41
N ILE A 232 25.88 -1.38 1.59
CA ILE A 232 24.47 -1.73 1.79
C ILE A 232 23.60 -0.48 1.72
N ILE A 233 24.01 0.58 2.43
CA ILE A 233 23.31 1.88 2.46
C ILE A 233 24.27 3.01 2.08
N ARG A 234 23.73 4.20 1.92
CA ARG A 234 24.48 5.45 1.76
C ARG A 234 24.04 6.44 2.81
N LEU A 235 25.03 7.06 3.42
CA LEU A 235 24.84 8.05 4.45
C LEU A 235 25.15 9.46 3.93
N ARG A 236 24.49 10.42 4.52
CA ARG A 236 24.81 11.84 4.44
C ARG A 236 24.70 12.41 5.84
N THR A 237 25.68 13.17 6.26
CA THR A 237 25.60 13.93 7.52
C THR A 237 24.81 15.21 7.28
N ASP A 238 23.80 15.44 8.08
CA ASP A 238 23.10 16.73 8.07
C ASP A 238 23.96 17.80 8.72
N SER A 239 24.17 18.90 8.01
CA SER A 239 25.07 19.96 8.44
C SER A 239 24.59 20.76 9.67
N ARG A 240 23.28 20.68 10.00
CA ARG A 240 22.69 21.40 11.12
C ARG A 240 22.70 20.58 12.41
N SER A 241 22.31 19.32 12.32
CA SER A 241 22.15 18.44 13.48
C SER A 241 23.36 17.53 13.71
N GLY A 242 24.25 17.36 12.72
CA GLY A 242 25.33 16.38 12.75
C GLY A 242 24.83 14.92 12.69
N THR A 243 23.54 14.71 12.47
CA THR A 243 22.91 13.39 12.47
C THR A 243 23.02 12.74 11.08
N TYR A 244 23.15 11.42 11.04
CA TYR A 244 23.12 10.68 9.78
C TYR A 244 21.72 10.60 9.19
N VAL A 245 21.67 10.79 7.86
CA VAL A 245 20.48 10.58 7.02
C VAL A 245 20.84 9.52 6.01
N ILE A 246 19.98 8.51 5.87
CA ILE A 246 20.12 7.46 4.86
C ILE A 246 19.54 8.00 3.55
N THR A 247 20.36 8.05 2.49
CA THR A 247 19.95 8.59 1.19
C THR A 247 19.55 7.51 0.19
N GLY A 248 19.74 6.23 0.53
CA GLY A 248 19.35 5.10 -0.30
C GLY A 248 20.27 3.90 -0.12
N PHE A 249 20.12 2.90 -1.00
CA PHE A 249 20.94 1.70 -1.02
C PHE A 249 22.20 1.89 -1.86
N GLY A 250 23.35 1.31 -1.41
CA GLY A 250 24.68 1.61 -1.95
C GLY A 250 24.95 1.12 -3.37
N LYS A 251 24.29 0.07 -3.85
CA LYS A 251 24.64 -0.59 -5.14
C LYS A 251 23.89 -0.05 -6.38
N GLU A 252 22.76 0.60 -6.25
CA GLU A 252 21.95 1.03 -7.42
C GLU A 252 22.46 2.27 -8.16
N GLN A 253 23.15 3.20 -7.50
CA GLN A 253 23.61 4.43 -8.16
C GLN A 253 24.92 4.29 -8.94
N ARG A 254 25.73 3.23 -8.74
CA ARG A 254 26.92 3.02 -9.60
C ARG A 254 26.54 2.68 -11.04
N LYS A 255 25.33 2.14 -11.28
CA LYS A 255 24.85 1.88 -12.66
C LYS A 255 24.23 3.11 -13.31
N SER A 256 23.46 3.91 -12.56
CA SER A 256 22.77 5.09 -13.13
C SER A 256 23.73 6.26 -13.42
N GLU A 257 24.67 6.54 -12.52
CA GLU A 257 25.70 7.58 -12.76
C GLU A 257 26.64 7.20 -13.90
N THR A 258 27.01 5.92 -14.01
CA THR A 258 27.86 5.45 -15.12
C THR A 258 27.12 5.46 -16.46
N GLU A 259 25.82 5.21 -16.47
CA GLU A 259 25.01 5.29 -17.69
C GLU A 259 24.64 6.74 -18.07
N GLU A 260 24.36 7.61 -17.11
CA GLU A 260 24.13 9.04 -17.39
C GLU A 260 25.41 9.75 -17.83
N VAL A 261 26.55 9.46 -17.20
CA VAL A 261 27.84 10.00 -17.64
C VAL A 261 28.26 9.43 -19.01
N LYS A 262 27.94 8.16 -19.30
CA LYS A 262 28.15 7.62 -20.66
C LYS A 262 27.23 8.25 -21.69
N LYS A 263 25.94 8.41 -21.36
CA LYS A 263 24.94 9.05 -22.25
C LYS A 263 25.21 10.54 -22.45
N SER A 264 25.73 11.25 -21.45
CA SER A 264 26.12 12.66 -21.60
C SER A 264 27.40 12.79 -22.45
N LYS A 265 28.40 11.97 -22.23
CA LYS A 265 29.62 11.92 -23.08
C LYS A 265 29.32 11.51 -24.53
N GLU A 266 28.45 10.54 -24.77
CA GLU A 266 28.01 10.17 -26.12
C GLU A 266 27.22 11.30 -26.81
N ARG A 267 26.43 12.07 -26.06
CA ARG A 267 25.71 13.25 -26.58
C ARG A 267 26.67 14.40 -26.92
N GLU A 268 27.72 14.60 -26.14
CA GLU A 268 28.75 15.60 -26.45
C GLU A 268 29.57 15.20 -27.67
N ILE A 269 30.06 13.97 -27.75
CA ILE A 269 30.80 13.44 -28.91
C ILE A 269 29.94 13.53 -30.20
N ARG A 270 28.63 13.25 -30.09
CA ARG A 270 27.72 13.34 -31.23
C ARG A 270 27.37 14.79 -31.63
N LYS A 271 27.52 15.75 -30.73
CA LYS A 271 27.42 17.18 -31.02
C LYS A 271 28.68 17.69 -31.70
N GLU A 272 29.86 17.28 -31.27
CA GLU A 272 31.13 17.67 -31.91
C GLU A 272 31.31 17.06 -33.29
N GLN A 273 30.82 15.85 -33.53
CA GLN A 273 30.84 15.23 -34.87
C GLN A 273 29.84 15.85 -35.86
N LYS A 274 28.80 16.54 -35.39
CA LYS A 274 27.86 17.28 -36.27
C LYS A 274 28.35 18.64 -36.67
N THR A 275 29.33 19.22 -35.98
CA THR A 275 29.92 20.53 -36.28
C THR A 275 31.11 20.49 -37.25
N GLN A 276 31.61 19.29 -37.59
CA GLN A 276 32.73 19.11 -38.53
C GLN A 276 32.33 18.43 -39.85
N LYS A 277 31.29 18.89 -40.51
CA LYS A 277 31.09 18.55 -41.92
C LYS A 277 31.61 19.68 -42.80
N PRO A 278 32.56 19.40 -43.77
CA PRO A 278 33.14 20.43 -44.61
C PRO A 278 32.10 20.97 -45.63
N ARG A 279 32.14 22.26 -45.77
CA ARG A 279 31.45 23.01 -46.81
C ARG A 279 31.99 22.56 -48.18
N THR A 280 31.21 21.85 -48.96
CA THR A 280 31.48 21.67 -50.39
C THR A 280 30.63 22.64 -51.22
N THR A 281 31.34 23.32 -52.05
CA THR A 281 31.00 24.36 -52.99
C THR A 281 29.85 24.01 -53.93
N GLN A 282 29.02 25.00 -54.11
CA GLN A 282 27.93 25.05 -55.10
C GLN A 282 28.49 25.12 -56.52
N LYS A 283 27.83 24.43 -57.46
CA LYS A 283 27.70 24.83 -58.85
C LYS A 283 26.23 24.67 -59.30
N PRO A 284 25.72 25.63 -60.13
CA PRO A 284 24.29 25.73 -60.43
C PRO A 284 23.94 24.97 -61.70
N HIS A 285 22.81 24.33 -61.78
CA HIS A 285 22.22 23.90 -63.04
C HIS A 285 20.69 24.01 -63.03
N TRP A 286 20.26 24.82 -63.80
CA TRP A 286 19.14 25.18 -64.71
C TRP A 286 17.88 24.29 -64.60
N ARG A 287 16.71 25.02 -64.61
CA ARG A 287 15.36 24.48 -64.72
C ARG A 287 15.04 24.18 -66.19
N PRO A 288 14.00 23.38 -66.49
CA PRO A 288 12.86 23.89 -67.15
C PRO A 288 11.50 23.61 -66.52
N ARG A 289 10.62 24.52 -66.81
CA ARG A 289 9.22 24.70 -66.48
C ARG A 289 8.34 23.78 -67.31
N GLN A 290 7.36 23.11 -66.80
CA GLN A 290 6.09 22.76 -67.47
C GLN A 290 5.01 22.54 -66.45
N ARG A 291 4.06 23.40 -66.41
CA ARG A 291 2.65 23.45 -66.88
C ARG A 291 1.69 22.61 -65.97
N ARG A 292 0.84 23.42 -65.31
CA ARG A 292 -0.51 23.04 -64.87
C ARG A 292 -1.44 22.74 -66.06
N PRO A 293 -2.51 21.93 -65.85
CA PRO A 293 -3.85 22.49 -65.79
C PRO A 293 -4.64 21.93 -64.57
N LYS A 294 -5.33 22.80 -63.89
CA LYS A 294 -6.71 23.32 -63.94
C LYS A 294 -7.79 22.26 -63.58
N THR A 295 -8.41 22.55 -62.46
CA THR A 295 -9.86 22.63 -62.17
C THR A 295 -10.69 21.35 -62.20
N GLN A 296 -11.33 21.07 -61.12
CA GLN A 296 -12.78 21.23 -60.93
C GLN A 296 -13.24 20.81 -59.53
N THR A 297 -13.76 21.76 -58.82
CA THR A 297 -14.83 21.59 -57.84
C THR A 297 -16.14 21.37 -58.60
N PRO A 298 -17.14 20.69 -58.10
CA PRO A 298 -18.13 21.36 -57.28
C PRO A 298 -18.73 20.53 -56.11
N ALA A 299 -19.18 21.24 -55.15
CA ALA A 299 -20.28 20.89 -54.25
C ALA A 299 -21.60 21.19 -54.98
N PRO A 300 -22.81 21.09 -54.44
CA PRO A 300 -23.30 20.59 -53.18
C PRO A 300 -24.67 19.82 -53.28
N ALA A 301 -25.38 19.77 -52.16
CA ALA A 301 -26.85 19.54 -51.99
C ALA A 301 -27.24 18.09 -51.69
N ALA A 302 -28.21 17.77 -50.90
CA ALA A 302 -29.26 18.42 -50.10
C ALA A 302 -29.82 17.31 -49.20
N ALA A 303 -30.14 17.56 -47.97
CA ALA A 303 -31.45 17.86 -47.39
C ALA A 303 -32.56 16.80 -47.62
N ALA A 304 -33.12 16.36 -46.58
CA ALA A 304 -34.51 16.08 -46.23
C ALA A 304 -34.54 15.08 -45.07
N SER A 305 -34.95 15.43 -43.90
CA SER A 305 -36.26 15.80 -43.34
C SER A 305 -37.07 14.61 -42.87
N GLU A 306 -37.59 14.82 -41.66
CA GLU A 306 -38.85 14.28 -41.11
C GLU A 306 -38.80 12.84 -40.56
N SER A 307 -39.31 12.50 -39.39
CA SER A 307 -40.42 13.06 -38.63
C SER A 307 -40.49 12.40 -37.22
N VAL A 308 -40.85 13.20 -36.25
CA VAL A 308 -41.45 12.79 -34.96
C VAL A 308 -42.93 12.40 -35.19
N PRO A 309 -43.54 11.51 -34.45
CA PRO A 309 -44.51 11.94 -33.45
C PRO A 309 -44.47 11.14 -32.14
N SER A 310 -44.47 11.80 -31.05
CA SER A 310 -45.49 12.09 -29.98
C SER A 310 -46.49 11.02 -29.60
N SER A 311 -46.72 11.04 -28.28
CA SER A 311 -47.89 10.59 -27.48
C SER A 311 -47.89 9.10 -27.12
N GLU A 312 -48.15 8.66 -25.92
CA GLU A 312 -49.19 9.08 -24.93
C GLU A 312 -48.91 8.45 -23.57
N THR A 313 -49.08 9.20 -22.54
CA THR A 313 -49.45 8.75 -21.20
C THR A 313 -50.93 8.25 -21.18
N PRO A 314 -51.28 7.33 -20.30
CA PRO A 314 -52.23 7.71 -19.24
C PRO A 314 -52.01 7.06 -17.86
N THR A 315 -52.17 7.83 -16.84
CA THR A 315 -52.64 7.52 -15.50
C THR A 315 -54.19 7.60 -15.51
N PRO A 316 -54.92 7.28 -14.41
CA PRO A 316 -54.82 6.31 -13.34
C PRO A 316 -56.15 5.51 -13.14
N SER A 317 -56.21 4.58 -12.22
CA SER A 317 -57.50 4.22 -11.60
C SER A 317 -57.31 3.71 -10.17
N GLU A 318 -57.96 4.44 -9.30
CA GLU A 318 -58.33 4.15 -7.93
C GLU A 318 -59.24 2.91 -7.81
N SER A 319 -59.24 2.38 -6.63
CA SER A 319 -60.38 1.90 -5.79
C SER A 319 -59.95 0.62 -5.06
N THR A 320 -60.23 0.34 -3.84
CA THR A 320 -61.04 0.76 -2.73
C THR A 320 -60.83 -0.22 -1.59
N THR A 321 -60.67 0.31 -0.37
CA THR A 321 -61.22 -0.14 0.93
C THR A 321 -61.37 -1.63 1.29
N SER A 322 -60.79 -2.01 2.45
CA SER A 322 -61.50 -2.43 3.69
C SER A 322 -60.47 -2.83 4.75
N GLU A 323 -60.33 -2.03 5.81
CA GLU A 323 -60.80 -2.19 7.18
C GLU A 323 -60.88 -3.63 7.69
N THR A 324 -60.04 -3.93 8.70
CA THR A 324 -60.47 -4.38 10.03
C THR A 324 -59.28 -4.52 10.98
N GLU A 325 -59.24 -3.65 11.97
CA GLU A 325 -58.75 -3.90 13.34
C GLU A 325 -59.83 -4.67 14.12
N PRO A 326 -59.64 -5.05 15.42
CA PRO A 326 -58.44 -5.33 16.25
C PRO A 326 -58.60 -6.60 17.13
N VAL A 327 -57.83 -6.60 18.28
CA VAL A 327 -58.02 -7.41 19.54
C VAL A 327 -57.25 -8.75 19.57
N ILE A 328 -56.27 -9.01 20.38
CA ILE A 328 -55.96 -8.81 21.85
C ILE A 328 -54.42 -8.76 22.00
#